data_0c06f013f8657ac9ec022447c9e7579a
#
_entry.id   0c06f013f8657ac9ec022447c9e7579a
#
_cell.length_a   1.000
_cell.length_b   1.000
_cell.length_c   1.000
_cell.angle_alpha   90.00
_cell.angle_beta   90.00
_cell.angle_gamma   90.00
#
_symmetry.space_group_name_H-M   'P 1'
#
loop_
_entity.id
_entity.type
_entity.pdbx_description
1 polymer ?
#
loop_
_entity_poly.entity_id
_entity_poly.type
_entity_poly.pdbx_seq_one_letter_code
_entity_poly.pdbx_strand_id
1 'polypeptide(L)'
;MDKVQTYEELPFLPVQLFKTHALKSVDDEEVFKTMTSSGTTGQAVSKIYLDRKTSANQQKVLVKIVSEFTGKSRLPMLIIDSPSVVKDRKMFSARGAGILGFSIFASDRQYALNDDMQLDLEAVQKFLQKHNGEKILLF
;
A
#
# COMPACT_ATOMS: atom_id res chain seq x y z
N MET A 1 -14.20 -15.10 -23.60
CA MET A 1 -13.52 -15.82 -22.51
C MET A 1 -14.20 -17.15 -22.14
N ASP A 2 -15.32 -17.46 -22.75
CA ASP A 2 -16.17 -18.62 -22.35
C ASP A 2 -15.64 -20.01 -22.75
N LYS A 3 -14.40 -20.12 -23.22
CA LYS A 3 -13.80 -21.39 -23.64
C LYS A 3 -12.48 -21.75 -22.91
N VAL A 4 -12.01 -20.89 -22.00
CA VAL A 4 -10.79 -21.16 -21.23
C VAL A 4 -11.16 -22.10 -20.09
N GLN A 5 -10.59 -23.32 -20.09
CA GLN A 5 -10.83 -24.33 -19.07
C GLN A 5 -9.67 -24.45 -18.08
N THR A 6 -8.46 -24.09 -18.49
CA THR A 6 -7.27 -24.14 -17.66
C THR A 6 -6.49 -22.83 -17.75
N TYR A 7 -5.61 -22.56 -16.76
CA TYR A 7 -4.81 -21.33 -16.73
C TYR A 7 -3.74 -21.29 -17.84
N GLU A 8 -3.31 -22.45 -18.36
CA GLU A 8 -2.35 -22.55 -19.47
C GLU A 8 -2.92 -22.03 -20.80
N GLU A 9 -4.24 -22.02 -20.92
CA GLU A 9 -4.95 -21.50 -22.11
C GLU A 9 -5.10 -19.98 -22.09
N LEU A 10 -4.74 -19.33 -20.98
CA LEU A 10 -4.78 -17.88 -20.89
C LEU A 10 -3.62 -17.27 -21.70
N PRO A 11 -3.88 -16.26 -22.54
CA PRO A 11 -2.81 -15.58 -23.24
C PRO A 11 -1.92 -14.82 -22.26
N PHE A 12 -0.62 -14.84 -22.49
CA PHE A 12 0.33 -14.03 -21.73
C PHE A 12 0.06 -12.54 -21.96
N LEU A 13 -0.03 -11.80 -20.87
CA LEU A 13 -0.12 -10.35 -20.88
C LEU A 13 1.23 -9.75 -20.43
N PRO A 14 2.02 -9.15 -21.30
CA PRO A 14 3.28 -8.51 -20.92
C PRO A 14 3.03 -7.39 -19.90
N VAL A 15 3.72 -7.43 -18.76
CA VAL A 15 3.59 -6.43 -17.68
C VAL A 15 3.85 -5.00 -18.18
N GLN A 16 4.67 -4.85 -19.20
CA GLN A 16 4.97 -3.55 -19.81
C GLN A 16 3.73 -2.85 -20.40
N LEU A 17 2.69 -3.60 -20.78
CA LEU A 17 1.44 -3.01 -21.28
C LEU A 17 0.75 -2.14 -20.23
N PHE A 18 0.88 -2.42 -18.94
CA PHE A 18 0.36 -1.56 -17.87
C PHE A 18 1.03 -0.18 -17.79
N LYS A 19 2.16 0.01 -18.47
CA LYS A 19 2.84 1.31 -18.59
C LYS A 19 2.31 2.15 -19.75
N THR A 20 1.85 1.50 -20.81
CA THR A 20 1.52 2.13 -22.10
C THR A 20 0.02 2.15 -22.40
N HIS A 21 -0.75 1.28 -21.76
CA HIS A 21 -2.18 1.13 -21.98
C HIS A 21 -2.96 1.22 -20.66
N ALA A 22 -4.16 1.78 -20.73
CA ALA A 22 -5.10 1.79 -19.62
C ALA A 22 -5.85 0.45 -19.58
N LEU A 23 -5.21 -0.58 -19.03
CA LEU A 23 -5.82 -1.91 -18.91
C LEU A 23 -6.73 -1.93 -17.68
N LYS A 24 -8.03 -1.97 -17.90
CA LYS A 24 -9.06 -2.02 -16.85
C LYS A 24 -10.23 -2.86 -17.33
N SER A 25 -10.92 -3.49 -16.38
CA SER A 25 -12.11 -4.33 -16.61
C SER A 25 -13.42 -3.65 -16.15
N VAL A 26 -13.32 -2.36 -15.79
CA VAL A 26 -14.44 -1.53 -15.34
C VAL A 26 -14.44 -0.20 -16.06
N ASP A 27 -15.58 0.49 -16.11
CA ASP A 27 -15.69 1.82 -16.69
C ASP A 27 -14.97 2.88 -15.85
N ASP A 28 -14.71 4.04 -16.45
CA ASP A 28 -13.94 5.10 -15.78
C ASP A 28 -14.62 5.61 -14.51
N GLU A 29 -15.95 5.67 -14.52
CA GLU A 29 -16.75 6.10 -13.35
C GLU A 29 -16.69 5.10 -12.19
N GLU A 30 -16.40 3.83 -12.45
CA GLU A 30 -16.28 2.79 -11.44
C GLU A 30 -14.88 2.71 -10.83
N VAL A 31 -13.88 3.38 -11.42
CA VAL A 31 -12.52 3.41 -10.87
C VAL A 31 -12.50 4.18 -9.56
N PHE A 32 -12.38 3.45 -8.47
CA PHE A 32 -12.29 4.00 -7.12
C PHE A 32 -10.89 4.48 -6.78
N LYS A 33 -9.86 3.76 -7.25
CA LYS A 33 -8.46 4.02 -6.90
C LYS A 33 -7.54 3.62 -8.05
N THR A 34 -6.55 4.47 -8.33
CA THR A 34 -5.44 4.13 -9.22
C THR A 34 -4.17 3.96 -8.40
N MET A 35 -3.52 2.81 -8.54
CA MET A 35 -2.21 2.54 -7.95
C MET A 35 -1.14 2.63 -9.04
N THR A 36 0.02 3.19 -8.69
CA THR A 36 1.17 3.29 -9.58
C THR A 36 2.36 2.53 -9.03
N SER A 37 3.14 1.90 -9.92
CA SER A 37 4.43 1.35 -9.54
C SER A 37 5.42 2.49 -9.22
N SER A 38 6.47 2.18 -8.43
CA SER A 38 7.61 3.08 -8.29
C SER A 38 8.34 3.15 -9.65
N GLY A 39 8.20 4.27 -10.36
CA GLY A 39 9.00 4.52 -11.57
C GLY A 39 10.42 4.91 -11.19
N THR A 40 11.42 4.37 -11.88
CA THR A 40 12.75 4.98 -11.91
C THR A 40 12.66 6.29 -12.68
N THR A 41 13.48 7.27 -12.31
CA THR A 41 13.48 8.62 -12.89
C THR A 41 13.42 8.58 -14.42
N GLY A 42 12.38 9.16 -15.01
CA GLY A 42 12.20 9.25 -16.47
C GLY A 42 11.49 8.06 -17.13
N GLN A 43 11.09 7.02 -16.41
CA GLN A 43 10.33 5.91 -16.98
C GLN A 43 8.82 6.01 -16.70
N ALA A 44 8.00 5.56 -17.67
CA ALA A 44 6.57 5.44 -17.48
C ALA A 44 6.25 4.44 -16.34
N VAL A 45 5.36 4.83 -15.44
CA VAL A 45 4.89 3.97 -14.35
C VAL A 45 3.75 3.05 -14.82
N SER A 46 3.68 1.84 -14.28
CA SER A 46 2.51 0.99 -14.45
C SER A 46 1.34 1.56 -13.66
N LYS A 47 0.15 1.54 -14.26
CA LYS A 47 -1.11 1.97 -13.61
C LYS A 47 -2.02 0.77 -13.43
N ILE A 48 -2.53 0.61 -12.22
CA ILE A 48 -3.49 -0.45 -11.86
C ILE A 48 -4.74 0.23 -11.34
N TYR A 49 -5.86 -0.03 -12.02
CA TYR A 49 -7.15 0.56 -11.71
C TYR A 49 -7.97 -0.40 -10.85
N LEU A 50 -8.49 0.07 -9.74
CA LEU A 50 -9.27 -0.71 -8.80
C LEU A 50 -10.65 -0.10 -8.64
N ASP A 51 -11.68 -0.93 -8.74
CA ASP A 51 -13.03 -0.60 -8.29
C ASP A 51 -13.15 -0.74 -6.75
N ARG A 52 -14.29 -0.31 -6.18
CA ARG A 52 -14.54 -0.38 -4.74
C ARG A 52 -14.51 -1.83 -4.21
N LYS A 53 -15.08 -2.76 -4.96
CA LYS A 53 -15.19 -4.16 -4.55
C LYS A 53 -13.81 -4.81 -4.48
N THR A 54 -13.00 -4.65 -5.52
CA THR A 54 -11.63 -5.19 -5.57
C THR A 54 -10.75 -4.56 -4.50
N SER A 55 -10.82 -3.23 -4.32
CA SER A 55 -10.08 -2.54 -3.25
C SER A 55 -10.46 -3.03 -1.85
N ALA A 56 -11.76 -3.22 -1.58
CA ALA A 56 -12.23 -3.76 -0.31
C ALA A 56 -11.81 -5.21 -0.08
N ASN A 57 -11.82 -6.05 -1.13
CA ASN A 57 -11.37 -7.43 -1.04
C ASN A 57 -9.86 -7.53 -0.76
N GLN A 58 -9.05 -6.72 -1.42
CA GLN A 58 -7.61 -6.64 -1.13
C GLN A 58 -7.36 -6.30 0.34
N GLN A 59 -8.10 -5.34 0.89
CA GLN A 59 -7.97 -4.95 2.28
C GLN A 59 -8.39 -6.07 3.25
N LYS A 60 -9.49 -6.77 2.97
CA LYS A 60 -9.92 -7.93 3.77
C LYS A 60 -8.87 -9.06 3.79
N VAL A 61 -8.29 -9.36 2.63
CA VAL A 61 -7.25 -10.38 2.51
C VAL A 61 -6.00 -9.96 3.27
N LEU A 62 -5.57 -8.69 3.15
CA LEU A 62 -4.45 -8.14 3.91
C LEU A 62 -4.66 -8.29 5.41
N VAL A 63 -5.86 -7.91 5.92
CA VAL A 63 -6.20 -8.06 7.34
C VAL A 63 -6.06 -9.53 7.78
N LYS A 64 -6.62 -10.46 7.00
CA LYS A 64 -6.56 -11.88 7.34
C LYS A 64 -5.11 -12.37 7.42
N ILE A 65 -4.30 -12.09 6.41
CA ILE A 65 -2.89 -12.53 6.36
C ILE A 65 -2.08 -11.93 7.53
N VAL A 66 -2.15 -10.61 7.70
CA VAL A 66 -1.33 -9.93 8.72
C VAL A 66 -1.73 -10.36 10.13
N SER A 67 -3.03 -10.55 10.40
CA SER A 67 -3.51 -10.97 11.71
C SER A 67 -3.03 -12.36 12.13
N GLU A 68 -2.65 -13.23 11.20
CA GLU A 68 -2.03 -14.53 11.52
C GLU A 68 -0.62 -14.35 12.15
N PHE A 69 0.08 -13.26 11.81
CA PHE A 69 1.42 -12.98 12.33
C PHE A 69 1.41 -12.05 13.54
N THR A 70 0.55 -11.03 13.53
CA THR A 70 0.53 -9.98 14.57
C THR A 70 -0.48 -10.26 15.69
N GLY A 71 -1.39 -11.20 15.47
CA GLY A 71 -2.58 -11.39 16.30
C GLY A 71 -3.70 -10.42 15.91
N LYS A 72 -4.79 -10.45 16.67
CA LYS A 72 -6.00 -9.65 16.37
C LYS A 72 -5.96 -8.23 16.95
N SER A 73 -4.99 -7.92 17.82
CA SER A 73 -4.84 -6.62 18.43
C SER A 73 -4.12 -5.64 17.51
N ARG A 74 -4.50 -4.36 17.57
CA ARG A 74 -3.72 -3.30 16.93
C ARG A 74 -2.46 -3.04 17.74
N LEU A 75 -1.36 -2.79 17.05
CA LEU A 75 -0.05 -2.54 17.65
C LEU A 75 0.38 -1.07 17.40
N PRO A 76 1.20 -0.48 18.28
CA PRO A 76 1.91 0.74 17.93
C PRO A 76 2.74 0.52 16.68
N MET A 77 2.75 1.47 15.73
CA MET A 77 3.40 1.34 14.44
C MET A 77 4.39 2.47 14.21
N LEU A 78 5.66 2.10 14.05
CA LEU A 78 6.72 3.02 13.63
C LEU A 78 6.95 2.87 12.12
N ILE A 79 6.72 3.95 11.39
CA ILE A 79 6.83 4.00 9.92
C ILE A 79 8.18 4.59 9.56
N ILE A 80 9.03 3.80 8.88
CA ILE A 80 10.37 4.23 8.43
C ILE A 80 10.21 5.00 7.11
N ASP A 81 9.48 6.08 7.17
CA ASP A 81 9.21 6.98 6.06
C ASP A 81 8.82 8.37 6.57
N SER A 82 8.53 9.29 5.65
CA SER A 82 8.05 10.64 5.90
C SER A 82 6.52 10.74 5.74
N PRO A 83 5.84 11.61 6.50
CA PRO A 83 4.41 11.88 6.33
C PRO A 83 4.04 12.36 4.92
N SER A 84 4.98 12.97 4.19
CA SER A 84 4.77 13.49 2.84
C SER A 84 4.35 12.41 1.84
N VAL A 85 4.76 11.14 2.05
CA VAL A 85 4.48 10.02 1.14
C VAL A 85 2.98 9.71 0.98
N VAL A 86 2.14 10.10 1.95
CA VAL A 86 0.68 9.87 1.94
C VAL A 86 -0.14 11.15 1.75
N LYS A 87 0.51 12.31 1.51
CA LYS A 87 -0.19 13.60 1.35
C LYS A 87 -0.99 13.68 0.05
N ASP A 88 -0.50 13.09 -1.05
CA ASP A 88 -1.26 13.06 -2.30
C ASP A 88 -2.25 11.91 -2.32
N ARG A 89 -3.52 12.23 -2.08
CA ARG A 89 -4.61 11.25 -2.03
C ARG A 89 -5.09 10.78 -3.40
N LYS A 90 -4.73 11.46 -4.48
CA LYS A 90 -5.19 11.14 -5.83
C LYS A 90 -4.26 10.16 -6.54
N MET A 91 -2.96 10.19 -6.23
CA MET A 91 -1.96 9.31 -6.82
C MET A 91 -1.05 8.73 -5.73
N PHE A 92 -1.46 7.58 -5.18
CA PHE A 92 -0.60 6.88 -4.24
C PHE A 92 0.50 6.10 -4.96
N SER A 93 1.74 6.35 -4.58
CA SER A 93 2.83 5.43 -4.86
C SER A 93 2.55 4.08 -4.19
N ALA A 94 3.15 3.00 -4.70
CA ALA A 94 3.06 1.68 -4.05
C ALA A 94 3.45 1.74 -2.56
N ARG A 95 4.46 2.57 -2.23
CA ARG A 95 4.93 2.84 -0.86
C ARG A 95 3.83 3.49 0.00
N GLY A 96 3.24 4.56 -0.47
CA GLY A 96 2.14 5.24 0.23
C GLY A 96 0.91 4.36 0.39
N ALA A 97 0.57 3.56 -0.64
CA ALA A 97 -0.52 2.60 -0.56
C ALA A 97 -0.26 1.50 0.48
N GLY A 98 1.00 1.04 0.60
CA GLY A 98 1.42 0.10 1.63
C GLY A 98 1.24 0.68 3.03
N ILE A 99 1.78 1.88 3.30
CA ILE A 99 1.64 2.57 4.59
C ILE A 99 0.18 2.70 4.98
N LEU A 100 -0.69 3.17 4.06
CA LEU A 100 -2.12 3.32 4.35
C LEU A 100 -2.81 1.98 4.59
N GLY A 101 -2.46 0.95 3.80
CA GLY A 101 -2.99 -0.40 3.97
C GLY A 101 -2.66 -0.99 5.34
N PHE A 102 -1.40 -0.89 5.77
CA PHE A 102 -0.95 -1.38 7.07
C PHE A 102 -1.37 -0.51 8.25
N SER A 103 -1.71 0.75 8.02
CA SER A 103 -2.18 1.67 9.08
C SER A 103 -3.46 1.19 9.79
N ILE A 104 -4.24 0.28 9.20
CA ILE A 104 -5.41 -0.33 9.85
C ILE A 104 -5.04 -1.21 11.05
N PHE A 105 -3.79 -1.70 11.11
CA PHE A 105 -3.26 -2.51 12.20
C PHE A 105 -2.63 -1.66 13.31
N ALA A 106 -2.58 -0.34 13.12
CA ALA A 106 -1.97 0.55 14.08
C ALA A 106 -2.96 1.03 15.15
N SER A 107 -2.57 0.94 16.43
CA SER A 107 -3.23 1.62 17.56
C SER A 107 -2.75 3.06 17.69
N ASP A 108 -1.47 3.28 17.40
CA ASP A 108 -0.80 4.57 17.33
C ASP A 108 0.20 4.55 16.17
N ARG A 109 0.54 5.70 15.61
CA ARG A 109 1.42 5.79 14.44
C ARG A 109 2.41 6.94 14.59
N GLN A 110 3.68 6.62 14.35
CA GLN A 110 4.75 7.60 14.29
C GLN A 110 5.56 7.39 13.01
N TYR A 111 5.81 8.48 12.28
CA TYR A 111 6.79 8.49 11.21
C TYR A 111 8.17 8.72 11.80
N ALA A 112 9.16 7.96 11.34
CA ALA A 112 10.54 8.10 11.78
C ALA A 112 11.29 9.21 11.07
N LEU A 113 10.84 9.61 9.88
CA LEU A 113 11.46 10.68 9.10
C LEU A 113 10.56 11.92 9.07
N ASN A 114 11.19 13.08 9.02
CA ASN A 114 10.52 14.36 8.76
C ASN A 114 10.23 14.55 7.25
N ASP A 115 9.66 15.71 6.88
CA ASP A 115 9.32 16.01 5.48
C ASP A 115 10.56 16.15 4.58
N ASP A 116 11.75 16.40 5.14
CA ASP A 116 13.04 16.45 4.44
C ASP A 116 13.74 15.08 4.34
N MET A 117 13.04 14.00 4.67
CA MET A 117 13.56 12.61 4.69
C MET A 117 14.72 12.41 5.67
N GLN A 118 14.84 13.25 6.70
CA GLN A 118 15.83 13.12 7.77
C GLN A 118 15.19 12.44 8.98
N LEU A 119 16.01 11.66 9.73
CA LEU A 119 15.55 10.99 10.93
C LEU A 119 15.12 12.01 12.00
N ASP A 120 13.87 11.93 12.43
CA ASP A 120 13.35 12.67 13.58
C ASP A 120 13.58 11.86 14.86
N LEU A 121 14.80 12.01 15.39
CA LEU A 121 15.25 11.26 16.55
C LEU A 121 14.39 11.52 17.79
N GLU A 122 13.95 12.77 17.98
CA GLU A 122 13.11 13.15 19.12
C GLU A 122 11.75 12.46 19.07
N ALA A 123 11.08 12.50 17.91
CA ALA A 123 9.78 11.85 17.70
C ALA A 123 9.88 10.32 17.89
N VAL A 124 10.95 9.69 17.36
CA VAL A 124 11.20 8.26 17.53
C VAL A 124 11.44 7.89 18.99
N GLN A 125 12.29 8.64 19.71
CA GLN A 125 12.56 8.39 21.13
C GLN A 125 11.28 8.52 21.96
N LYS A 126 10.49 9.57 21.74
CA LYS A 126 9.23 9.80 22.44
C LYS A 126 8.23 8.65 22.20
N PHE A 127 8.14 8.18 20.97
CA PHE A 127 7.29 7.05 20.61
C PHE A 127 7.73 5.76 21.31
N LEU A 128 9.04 5.44 21.29
CA LEU A 128 9.59 4.26 21.93
C LEU A 128 9.43 4.31 23.45
N GLN A 129 9.58 5.48 24.07
CA GLN A 129 9.34 5.65 25.51
C GLN A 129 7.86 5.44 25.86
N LYS A 130 6.94 5.97 25.05
CA LYS A 130 5.49 5.82 25.24
C LYS A 130 5.05 4.36 25.18
N HIS A 131 5.66 3.57 24.30
CA HIS A 131 5.32 2.16 24.05
C HIS A 131 6.37 1.19 24.57
N ASN A 132 7.07 1.58 25.65
CA ASN A 132 8.10 0.74 26.26
C ASN A 132 7.49 -0.58 26.79
N GLY A 133 8.08 -1.71 26.38
CA GLY A 133 7.60 -3.04 26.72
C GLY A 133 6.44 -3.58 25.88
N GLU A 134 5.91 -2.79 24.94
CA GLU A 134 4.91 -3.25 23.98
C GLU A 134 5.56 -3.83 22.71
N LYS A 135 4.84 -4.73 22.03
CA LYS A 135 5.21 -5.14 20.67
C LYS A 135 4.92 -4.00 19.71
N ILE A 136 5.88 -3.64 18.88
CA ILE A 136 5.77 -2.56 17.90
C ILE A 136 5.81 -3.16 16.49
N LEU A 137 4.95 -2.68 15.62
CA LEU A 137 4.98 -2.97 14.18
C LEU A 137 5.93 -1.97 13.52
N LEU A 138 6.99 -2.46 12.87
CA LEU A 138 7.85 -1.66 12.01
C LEU A 138 7.41 -1.81 10.55
N PHE A 139 7.29 -0.68 9.83
CA PHE A 139 6.91 -0.66 8.42
C PHE A 139 7.86 0.21 7.60
#